data_d84463d9e75ac27fd14e9339b95e1a0d
#
_entry.id   d84463d9e75ac27fd14e9339b95e1a0d
#
_cell.length_a   1.000
_cell.length_b   1.000
_cell.length_c   1.000
_cell.angle_alpha   90.00
_cell.angle_beta   90.00
_cell.angle_gamma   90.00
#
_symmetry.space_group_name_H-M   'P 1'
#
loop_
_entity.id
_entity.type
_entity.pdbx_description
1 polymer ?
#
loop_
_entity_poly.entity_id
_entity_poly.type
_entity_poly.pdbx_seq_one_letter_code
_entity_poly.pdbx_strand_id
1 'polypeptide(L)'
;MPGSVPVSVVETPEFLAATRRIMDDEERGLLVDHLARNPLAGDLIPGTGGVRKLRWALEGRGKRGGARVIYYYHSDVMPIFAA
;
A
#
# COMPACT_ATOMS: atom_id res chain seq x y z
N MET A 1 -12.85 -4.29 19.44
CA MET A 1 -12.78 -4.34 19.23
C MET A 1 -12.28 -4.21 18.73
N PRO A 2 -12.25 -4.25 19.17
CA PRO A 2 -11.71 -4.16 18.65
C PRO A 2 -11.54 -4.26 17.53
N GLY A 3 -11.76 -4.25 17.49
CA GLY A 3 -12.02 -4.52 16.32
C GLY A 3 -11.24 -4.30 15.18
N SER A 4 -10.35 -4.72 15.11
CA SER A 4 -9.57 -4.41 14.00
C SER A 4 -9.42 -5.60 13.11
N VAL A 5 -10.50 -5.87 12.45
CA VAL A 5 -10.44 -6.79 11.33
C VAL A 5 -9.72 -6.06 10.20
N PRO A 6 -8.64 -6.59 9.68
CA PRO A 6 -7.97 -5.93 8.57
C PRO A 6 -8.84 -5.85 7.33
N VAL A 7 -8.64 -4.80 6.57
CA VAL A 7 -9.32 -4.63 5.29
C VAL A 7 -8.74 -5.60 4.29
N SER A 8 -9.59 -6.14 3.42
CA SER A 8 -9.09 -7.00 2.34
C SER A 8 -8.33 -6.17 1.32
N VAL A 9 -7.13 -6.61 1.00
CA VAL A 9 -6.26 -5.90 0.07
C VAL A 9 -6.19 -6.68 -1.23
N VAL A 10 -6.48 -6.01 -2.34
CA VAL A 10 -6.37 -6.59 -3.66
C VAL A 10 -5.08 -6.07 -4.30
N GLU A 11 -4.16 -6.99 -4.57
CA GLU A 11 -2.88 -6.63 -5.18
C GLU A 11 -3.04 -6.76 -6.68
N THR A 12 -3.08 -5.62 -7.36
CA THR A 12 -3.28 -5.62 -8.80
C THR A 12 -2.04 -6.16 -9.51
N PRO A 13 -2.20 -6.65 -10.77
CA PRO A 13 -1.04 -7.12 -11.52
C PRO A 13 0.03 -6.05 -11.68
N GLU A 14 -0.36 -4.79 -11.83
CA GLU A 14 0.59 -3.70 -11.94
C GLU A 14 1.40 -3.54 -10.65
N PHE A 15 0.73 -3.64 -9.53
CA PHE A 15 1.40 -3.57 -8.24
C PHE A 15 2.42 -4.69 -8.09
N LEU A 16 2.01 -5.92 -8.42
CA LEU A 16 2.89 -7.07 -8.28
C LEU A 16 4.09 -6.96 -9.20
N ALA A 17 3.89 -6.52 -10.44
CA ALA A 17 4.99 -6.39 -11.38
C ALA A 17 5.99 -5.34 -10.92
N ALA A 18 5.50 -4.21 -10.42
CA ALA A 18 6.38 -3.13 -10.00
C ALA A 18 7.12 -3.48 -8.72
N THR A 19 6.45 -4.07 -7.74
CA THR A 19 7.09 -4.37 -6.46
C THR A 19 8.13 -5.46 -6.60
N ARG A 20 7.95 -6.37 -7.56
CA ARG A 20 8.91 -7.44 -7.77
C ARG A 20 10.30 -6.93 -8.06
N ARG A 21 10.41 -5.73 -8.59
CA ARG A 21 11.70 -5.14 -8.94
C ARG A 21 12.39 -4.49 -7.77
N ILE A 22 11.66 -4.08 -6.75
CA ILE A 22 12.22 -3.23 -5.71
C ILE A 22 12.12 -3.83 -4.33
N MET A 23 11.34 -4.87 -4.14
CA MET A 23 11.20 -5.49 -2.82
C MET A 23 10.94 -6.98 -2.98
N ASP A 24 11.32 -7.74 -1.97
CA ASP A 24 11.05 -9.17 -1.99
C ASP A 24 9.65 -9.44 -1.43
N ASP A 25 9.27 -10.72 -1.40
CA ASP A 25 7.93 -11.09 -0.96
C ASP A 25 7.69 -10.74 0.50
N GLU A 26 8.72 -10.83 1.31
CA GLU A 26 8.58 -10.51 2.73
C GLU A 26 8.29 -9.03 2.91
N GLU A 27 9.01 -8.18 2.21
CA GLU A 27 8.80 -6.74 2.28
C GLU A 27 7.42 -6.37 1.74
N ARG A 28 7.03 -7.00 0.64
CA ARG A 28 5.71 -6.73 0.09
C ARG A 28 4.62 -7.13 1.08
N GLY A 29 4.81 -8.26 1.77
CA GLY A 29 3.86 -8.68 2.78
C GLY A 29 3.74 -7.68 3.91
N LEU A 30 4.86 -7.09 4.32
CA LEU A 30 4.83 -6.08 5.37
C LEU A 30 4.05 -4.85 4.92
N LEU A 31 4.24 -4.44 3.68
CA LEU A 31 3.52 -3.29 3.14
C LEU A 31 2.02 -3.56 3.07
N VAL A 32 1.65 -4.71 2.55
CA VAL A 32 0.24 -5.07 2.41
C VAL A 32 -0.41 -5.16 3.78
N ASP A 33 0.28 -5.77 4.75
CA ASP A 33 -0.25 -5.87 6.10
C ASP A 33 -0.42 -4.50 6.73
N HIS A 34 0.55 -3.62 6.52
CA HIS A 34 0.47 -2.27 7.05
C HIS A 34 -0.77 -1.55 6.52
N LEU A 35 -1.02 -1.64 5.23
CA LEU A 35 -2.18 -1.00 4.62
C LEU A 35 -3.48 -1.62 5.10
N ALA A 36 -3.51 -2.95 5.23
CA ALA A 36 -4.72 -3.63 5.67
C ALA A 36 -5.13 -3.19 7.07
N ARG A 37 -4.16 -2.90 7.91
CA ARG A 37 -4.43 -2.48 9.28
C ARG A 37 -4.56 -0.98 9.42
N ASN A 38 -4.06 -0.23 8.44
CA ASN A 38 -4.07 1.23 8.50
C ASN A 38 -4.48 1.80 7.15
N PRO A 39 -5.73 1.59 6.74
CA PRO A 39 -6.14 2.01 5.39
C PRO A 39 -6.09 3.52 5.17
N LEU A 40 -6.05 4.29 6.23
CA LEU A 40 -5.99 5.75 6.12
C LEU A 40 -4.57 6.28 6.26
N ALA A 41 -3.56 5.40 6.21
CA ALA A 41 -2.18 5.80 6.41
C ALA A 41 -1.67 6.73 5.31
N GLY A 42 -2.10 6.53 4.08
CA GLY A 42 -1.67 7.38 2.98
C GLY A 42 -2.43 8.68 2.94
N ASP A 43 -1.86 9.65 2.25
CA ASP A 43 -2.49 10.96 2.09
C ASP A 43 -3.53 10.91 1.00
N LEU A 44 -4.71 11.42 1.30
CA LEU A 44 -5.79 11.47 0.33
C LEU A 44 -5.45 12.43 -0.80
N ILE A 45 -5.63 11.98 -2.03
CA ILE A 45 -5.45 12.84 -3.18
C ILE A 45 -6.78 13.51 -3.45
N PRO A 46 -6.85 14.85 -3.38
CA PRO A 46 -8.14 15.55 -3.50
C PRO A 46 -8.81 15.27 -4.83
N GLY A 47 -10.13 15.19 -4.79
CA GLY A 47 -10.92 15.04 -5.99
C GLY A 47 -10.96 13.65 -6.57
N THR A 48 -10.42 12.64 -5.85
CA THR A 48 -10.36 11.29 -6.38
C THR A 48 -11.39 10.36 -5.79
N GLY A 49 -12.04 10.77 -4.72
CA GLY A 49 -13.03 9.90 -4.10
C GLY A 49 -12.48 8.80 -3.24
N GLY A 50 -11.19 8.81 -2.95
CA GLY A 50 -10.64 7.80 -2.07
C GLY A 50 -9.26 7.28 -2.44
N VAL A 51 -8.65 7.84 -3.46
CA VAL A 51 -7.30 7.43 -3.83
C VAL A 51 -6.30 8.07 -2.86
N ARG A 52 -5.39 7.26 -2.35
CA ARG A 52 -4.40 7.69 -1.38
C ARG A 52 -3.00 7.35 -1.85
N LYS A 53 -2.05 8.10 -1.36
CA LYS A 53 -0.66 7.98 -1.73
C LYS A 53 0.15 7.75 -0.46
N LEU A 54 0.90 6.66 -0.42
CA LEU A 54 1.72 6.32 0.73
C LEU A 54 3.17 6.19 0.30
N ARG A 55 4.06 6.77 1.10
CA ARG A 55 5.48 6.59 0.89
C ARG A 55 5.96 5.46 1.79
N TRP A 56 6.55 4.44 1.19
CA TRP A 56 7.01 3.26 1.92
C TRP A 56 8.53 3.19 1.87
N ALA A 57 9.15 3.20 3.03
CA ALA A 57 10.60 3.11 3.11
C ALA A 57 11.04 1.68 2.86
N LEU A 58 12.04 1.50 2.03
CA LEU A 58 12.56 0.19 1.71
C LEU A 58 13.78 -0.11 2.56
N GLU A 59 13.77 -1.29 3.16
CA GLU A 59 14.84 -1.73 4.02
C GLU A 59 16.14 -1.83 3.26
N GLY A 60 17.20 -1.36 3.89
CA GLY A 60 18.52 -1.52 3.32
C GLY A 60 18.84 -0.65 2.13
N ARG A 61 17.94 0.24 1.77
CA ARG A 61 18.11 1.06 0.59
C ARG A 61 18.52 2.48 0.90
N GLY A 62 18.63 2.83 2.14
CA GLY A 62 18.96 4.18 2.49
C GLY A 62 17.80 5.11 2.21
N LYS A 63 18.07 6.39 2.24
CA LYS A 63 17.00 7.37 2.19
C LYS A 63 16.34 7.52 0.86
N ARG A 64 16.99 7.08 -0.19
CA ARG A 64 16.38 7.20 -1.49
C ARG A 64 15.61 5.99 -1.89
N GLY A 65 15.56 4.98 -1.04
CA GLY A 65 14.97 3.72 -1.38
C GLY A 65 13.47 3.65 -1.19
N GLY A 66 12.81 4.76 -0.96
CA GLY A 66 11.37 4.73 -0.74
C GLY A 66 10.59 4.42 -1.99
N ALA A 67 9.47 3.75 -1.80
CA ALA A 67 8.53 3.47 -2.89
C ALA A 67 7.28 4.29 -2.67
N ARG A 68 6.66 4.70 -3.76
CA ARG A 68 5.39 5.40 -3.69
C ARG A 68 4.30 4.40 -4.02
N VAL A 69 3.33 4.29 -3.13
CA VAL A 69 2.25 3.34 -3.29
C VAL A 69 0.96 4.10 -3.45
N ILE A 70 0.23 3.80 -4.51
CA ILE A 70 -1.07 4.42 -4.75
C ILE A 70 -2.12 3.35 -4.51
N TYR A 71 -3.12 3.67 -3.72
CA TYR A 71 -4.19 2.73 -3.46
C TYR A 71 -5.52 3.47 -3.34
N TYR A 72 -6.58 2.74 -3.54
CA TYR A 72 -7.92 3.27 -3.40
C TYR A 72 -8.58 2.59 -2.22
N TYR A 73 -9.08 3.35 -1.29
CA TYR A 73 -9.79 2.80 -0.14
C TYR A 73 -11.12 3.52 0.02
N HIS A 74 -12.20 2.76 -0.04
CA HIS A 74 -13.52 3.33 0.14
C HIS A 74 -14.31 2.55 1.18
N SER A 75 -14.13 1.23 1.22
CA SER A 75 -14.84 0.40 2.18
C SER A 75 -13.93 -0.77 2.57
N ASP A 76 -14.48 -1.98 2.63
CA ASP A 76 -13.75 -3.13 3.12
C ASP A 76 -12.69 -3.65 2.18
N VAL A 77 -12.71 -3.24 0.95
CA VAL A 77 -11.80 -3.75 -0.06
C VAL A 77 -10.90 -2.63 -0.53
N MET A 78 -9.61 -2.92 -0.62
CA MET A 78 -8.62 -1.91 -0.94
C MET A 78 -7.71 -2.43 -2.06
N PRO A 79 -8.00 -2.10 -3.33
CA PRO A 79 -7.03 -2.43 -4.38
C PRO A 79 -5.82 -1.53 -4.30
N ILE A 80 -4.65 -2.13 -4.51
CA ILE A 80 -3.38 -1.42 -4.46
C ILE A 80 -2.81 -1.35 -5.87
N PHE A 81 -2.38 -0.17 -6.24
CA PHE A 81 -1.73 0.05 -7.53
C PHE A 81 -0.32 0.54 -7.28
N ALA A 82 0.62 0.10 -8.13
CA ALA A 82 1.98 0.60 -8.05
C ALA A 82 2.11 1.88 -8.85
N ALA A 83 2.93 2.76 -8.35
CA ALA A 83 3.18 4.00 -9.08
C ALA A 83 4.61 4.45 -8.92
#